data_9604eb7e01101421ff8452a0ccd2ec7e
#
_entry.id   9604eb7e01101421ff8452a0ccd2ec7e
#
_cell.length_a   1.000
_cell.length_b   1.000
_cell.length_c   1.000
_cell.angle_alpha   90.00
_cell.angle_beta   90.00
_cell.angle_gamma   90.00
#
_symmetry.space_group_name_H-M   'P 1'
#
loop_
_entity.id
_entity.type
_entity.pdbx_description
1 polymer ?
#
loop_
_entity_poly.entity_id
_entity_poly.type
_entity_poly.pdbx_seq_one_letter_code
_entity_poly.pdbx_strand_id
1 'polypeptide(L)'
;MKKNAAKVVEGEDLDILVGNHPLAGEDKEAVKAGVLKLIKEKYDIDEEDFESAELALVPAGKARDLGFDRSMILAYGQDDRVCAYTSLRAMLETEHVRRTACCLLVDKEEIGSVGATGMQSHFFENTVAELLNAMGVYSELTLRRTLANSKMLSSDVSSAYDALYASAFDKKNVAYFGRGMVFNKFTGARGKSGSNDANAEYLAELRRILNKHQVHYQLAELGRVDLGGGGTIAYIMSLYGMQVIDSGVGVISMHSPWEATSKVDIYETRKGYTAFLLEA
;
A
#
# COMPACT_ATOMS: atom_id res chain seq x y z
N MET A 1 -13.17 -26.44 -16.01
CA MET A 1 -13.80 -25.13 -15.81
C MET A 1 -12.89 -24.31 -14.91
N LYS A 2 -12.25 -23.23 -15.38
CA LYS A 2 -11.61 -22.25 -14.51
C LYS A 2 -12.74 -21.43 -13.87
N LYS A 3 -13.07 -21.70 -12.61
CA LYS A 3 -13.97 -20.83 -11.85
C LYS A 3 -13.28 -19.47 -11.70
N ASN A 4 -13.99 -18.41 -12.06
CA ASN A 4 -13.53 -17.05 -11.78
C ASN A 4 -13.49 -16.90 -10.25
N ALA A 5 -12.39 -16.47 -9.66
CA ALA A 5 -12.23 -16.40 -8.19
C ALA A 5 -13.35 -15.58 -7.52
N ALA A 6 -13.83 -14.52 -8.20
CA ALA A 6 -14.98 -13.72 -7.78
C ALA A 6 -16.34 -14.49 -7.71
N LYS A 7 -16.40 -15.75 -8.18
CA LYS A 7 -17.60 -16.61 -8.09
C LYS A 7 -17.41 -17.80 -7.16
N VAL A 8 -16.33 -17.82 -6.39
CA VAL A 8 -16.05 -18.92 -5.43
C VAL A 8 -16.76 -18.66 -4.11
N VAL A 9 -16.78 -17.40 -3.67
CA VAL A 9 -17.53 -16.89 -2.52
C VAL A 9 -18.15 -15.57 -2.97
N GLU A 10 -19.45 -15.43 -2.91
CA GLU A 10 -20.15 -14.18 -3.18
C GLU A 10 -20.11 -13.28 -1.96
N GLY A 11 -20.16 -11.95 -2.13
CA GLY A 11 -20.09 -11.00 -1.02
C GLY A 11 -21.18 -11.21 0.02
N GLU A 12 -22.37 -11.56 -0.46
CA GLU A 12 -23.54 -11.86 0.36
C GLU A 12 -23.41 -13.15 1.20
N ASP A 13 -22.44 -14.02 0.87
CA ASP A 13 -22.14 -15.27 1.60
C ASP A 13 -21.12 -15.06 2.72
N LEU A 14 -20.58 -13.83 2.88
CA LEU A 14 -19.56 -13.49 3.87
C LEU A 14 -20.14 -13.12 5.23
N ASP A 15 -21.13 -13.88 5.71
CA ASP A 15 -21.67 -13.74 7.04
C ASP A 15 -20.71 -14.25 8.11
N ILE A 16 -20.71 -13.60 9.28
CA ILE A 16 -19.90 -14.03 10.42
C ILE A 16 -20.79 -14.50 11.56
N LEU A 17 -20.36 -15.58 12.21
CA LEU A 17 -20.99 -16.05 13.44
C LEU A 17 -20.43 -15.26 14.62
N VAL A 18 -21.25 -14.35 15.19
CA VAL A 18 -20.83 -13.43 16.27
C VAL A 18 -21.20 -13.91 17.67
N GLY A 19 -22.13 -14.86 17.81
CA GLY A 19 -22.51 -15.38 19.10
C GLY A 19 -23.69 -16.36 19.03
N ASN A 20 -23.91 -17.09 20.10
CA ASN A 20 -25.02 -18.04 20.23
C ASN A 20 -25.60 -18.10 21.66
N HIS A 21 -25.17 -17.20 22.56
CA HIS A 21 -25.63 -17.20 23.95
C HIS A 21 -26.82 -16.27 24.12
N PRO A 22 -28.00 -16.81 24.49
CA PRO A 22 -29.19 -15.98 24.68
C PRO A 22 -29.09 -15.16 25.97
N LEU A 23 -29.62 -13.94 25.94
CA LEU A 23 -29.80 -13.12 27.14
C LEU A 23 -30.95 -13.68 27.97
N ALA A 24 -30.71 -13.96 29.24
CA ALA A 24 -31.75 -14.47 30.12
C ALA A 24 -32.85 -13.43 30.34
N GLY A 25 -34.09 -13.88 30.23
CA GLY A 25 -35.27 -12.99 30.37
C GLY A 25 -35.77 -12.32 29.11
N GLU A 26 -35.10 -12.53 27.98
CA GLU A 26 -35.53 -12.07 26.67
C GLU A 26 -36.27 -13.18 25.91
N ASP A 27 -37.50 -12.90 25.48
CA ASP A 27 -38.35 -13.85 24.76
C ASP A 27 -38.16 -13.79 23.25
N LYS A 28 -37.66 -12.66 22.72
CA LYS A 28 -37.44 -12.44 21.28
C LYS A 28 -36.01 -12.01 21.02
N GLU A 29 -35.42 -12.55 19.96
CA GLU A 29 -34.05 -12.24 19.54
C GLU A 29 -33.02 -12.28 20.68
N ALA A 30 -33.18 -13.20 21.63
CA ALA A 30 -32.39 -13.28 22.85
C ALA A 30 -30.88 -13.38 22.62
N VAL A 31 -30.44 -14.01 21.51
CA VAL A 31 -29.03 -14.07 21.12
C VAL A 31 -28.53 -12.72 20.65
N LYS A 32 -29.30 -12.00 19.82
CA LYS A 32 -28.97 -10.64 19.39
C LYS A 32 -28.85 -9.71 20.59
N ALA A 33 -29.82 -9.75 21.51
CA ALA A 33 -29.80 -8.94 22.73
C ALA A 33 -28.55 -9.25 23.59
N GLY A 34 -28.17 -10.51 23.70
CA GLY A 34 -26.94 -10.93 24.40
C GLY A 34 -25.67 -10.38 23.77
N VAL A 35 -25.57 -10.42 22.44
CA VAL A 35 -24.42 -9.87 21.70
C VAL A 35 -24.35 -8.36 21.85
N LEU A 36 -25.46 -7.66 21.63
CA LEU A 36 -25.53 -6.20 21.77
C LEU A 36 -25.14 -5.73 23.18
N LYS A 37 -25.61 -6.44 24.21
CA LYS A 37 -25.21 -6.14 25.60
C LYS A 37 -23.69 -6.26 25.79
N LEU A 38 -23.07 -7.32 25.28
CA LEU A 38 -21.61 -7.52 25.36
C LEU A 38 -20.84 -6.41 24.61
N ILE A 39 -21.33 -5.99 23.46
CA ILE A 39 -20.73 -4.92 22.67
C ILE A 39 -20.84 -3.59 23.40
N LYS A 40 -22.02 -3.30 23.96
CA LYS A 40 -22.24 -2.09 24.79
C LYS A 40 -21.32 -2.06 26.00
N GLU A 41 -21.22 -3.17 26.74
CA GLU A 41 -20.36 -3.26 27.92
C GLU A 41 -18.87 -3.13 27.62
N LYS A 42 -18.42 -3.63 26.46
CA LYS A 42 -17.00 -3.64 26.08
C LYS A 42 -16.53 -2.39 25.35
N TYR A 43 -17.37 -1.85 24.50
CA TYR A 43 -16.96 -0.85 23.49
C TYR A 43 -17.82 0.42 23.54
N ASP A 44 -18.86 0.44 24.38
CA ASP A 44 -19.85 1.53 24.47
C ASP A 44 -20.55 1.84 23.13
N ILE A 45 -20.84 0.78 22.35
CA ILE A 45 -21.50 0.83 21.05
C ILE A 45 -22.96 0.34 21.23
N ASP A 46 -23.91 1.11 20.75
CA ASP A 46 -25.34 0.78 20.70
C ASP A 46 -25.73 0.21 19.32
N GLU A 47 -26.92 -0.40 19.21
CA GLU A 47 -27.39 -0.96 17.94
C GLU A 47 -27.51 0.11 16.84
N GLU A 48 -27.91 1.32 17.18
CA GLU A 48 -28.04 2.46 16.25
C GLU A 48 -26.69 2.85 15.62
N ASP A 49 -25.57 2.66 16.36
CA ASP A 49 -24.24 2.98 15.85
C ASP A 49 -23.85 2.14 14.63
N PHE A 50 -24.41 0.93 14.48
CA PHE A 50 -24.17 0.07 13.32
C PHE A 50 -24.73 0.62 12.02
N GLU A 51 -25.68 1.56 12.04
CA GLU A 51 -26.21 2.18 10.82
C GLU A 51 -25.18 3.05 10.10
N SER A 52 -24.17 3.54 10.85
CA SER A 52 -23.11 4.41 10.32
C SER A 52 -21.71 3.83 10.48
N ALA A 53 -21.57 2.64 11.07
CA ALA A 53 -20.27 2.02 11.30
C ALA A 53 -19.64 1.48 10.02
N GLU A 54 -18.33 1.64 9.90
CA GLU A 54 -17.51 0.86 8.95
C GLU A 54 -17.00 -0.39 9.67
N LEU A 55 -17.39 -1.56 9.18
CA LEU A 55 -16.99 -2.86 9.75
C LEU A 55 -16.13 -3.61 8.77
N ALA A 56 -14.91 -3.92 9.16
CA ALA A 56 -13.99 -4.73 8.36
C ALA A 56 -13.73 -6.08 9.03
N LEU A 57 -13.95 -7.15 8.29
CA LEU A 57 -13.62 -8.50 8.70
C LEU A 57 -12.22 -8.86 8.24
N VAL A 58 -11.35 -9.12 9.19
CA VAL A 58 -9.94 -9.41 8.91
C VAL A 58 -9.51 -10.71 9.61
N PRO A 59 -8.50 -11.43 9.06
CA PRO A 59 -7.91 -12.58 9.74
C PRO A 59 -7.38 -12.23 11.13
N ALA A 60 -7.77 -13.00 12.15
CA ALA A 60 -7.39 -12.73 13.53
C ALA A 60 -5.95 -13.13 13.87
N GLY A 61 -5.24 -13.79 12.97
CA GLY A 61 -3.89 -14.30 13.23
C GLY A 61 -2.83 -13.19 13.21
N LYS A 62 -1.83 -13.34 14.09
CA LYS A 62 -0.68 -12.43 14.13
C LYS A 62 0.27 -12.69 12.96
N ALA A 63 1.04 -11.67 12.59
CA ALA A 63 2.21 -11.84 11.73
C ALA A 63 3.17 -12.87 12.35
N ARG A 64 3.78 -13.72 11.52
CA ARG A 64 4.68 -14.78 11.94
C ARG A 64 5.78 -15.08 10.94
N ASP A 65 6.84 -15.68 11.41
CA ASP A 65 7.91 -16.19 10.55
C ASP A 65 7.37 -17.26 9.59
N LEU A 66 7.84 -17.20 8.36
CA LEU A 66 7.56 -18.17 7.30
C LEU A 66 8.86 -18.77 6.77
N GLY A 67 8.81 -20.05 6.40
CA GLY A 67 9.94 -20.84 5.92
C GLY A 67 10.72 -21.52 7.05
N PHE A 68 11.47 -22.57 6.71
CA PHE A 68 12.31 -23.30 7.68
C PHE A 68 13.43 -22.43 8.27
N ASP A 69 13.94 -21.50 7.47
CA ASP A 69 14.98 -20.55 7.83
C ASP A 69 14.43 -19.23 8.44
N ARG A 70 13.10 -19.09 8.51
CA ARG A 70 12.42 -17.89 9.00
C ARG A 70 12.80 -16.61 8.25
N SER A 71 13.18 -16.72 6.98
CA SER A 71 13.60 -15.58 6.17
C SER A 71 12.45 -14.71 5.66
N MET A 72 11.22 -15.19 5.82
CA MET A 72 10.00 -14.52 5.34
C MET A 72 9.05 -14.21 6.48
N ILE A 73 8.07 -13.35 6.20
CA ILE A 73 6.96 -13.00 7.07
C ILE A 73 5.65 -13.41 6.39
N LEU A 74 4.77 -14.07 7.13
CA LEU A 74 3.40 -14.35 6.75
C LEU A 74 2.46 -13.49 7.59
N ALA A 75 1.66 -12.64 6.94
CA ALA A 75 0.73 -11.75 7.62
C ALA A 75 -0.44 -11.39 6.71
N TYR A 76 -1.53 -10.94 7.30
CA TYR A 76 -2.64 -10.29 6.61
C TYR A 76 -2.29 -8.83 6.33
N GLY A 77 -2.66 -8.34 5.12
CA GLY A 77 -2.58 -6.93 4.74
C GLY A 77 -1.14 -6.41 4.73
N GLN A 78 -0.19 -7.20 4.24
CA GLN A 78 1.14 -6.68 3.93
C GLN A 78 1.08 -5.73 2.74
N ASP A 79 0.13 -5.95 1.86
CA ASP A 79 -0.37 -4.99 0.90
C ASP A 79 -1.37 -4.04 1.61
N ASP A 80 -1.05 -2.73 1.88
CA ASP A 80 0.30 -2.18 1.68
C ASP A 80 0.95 -1.72 3.00
N ARG A 81 0.61 -2.36 4.13
CA ARG A 81 1.19 -1.99 5.42
C ARG A 81 2.71 -2.17 5.49
N VAL A 82 3.29 -3.05 4.69
CA VAL A 82 4.74 -3.26 4.70
C VAL A 82 5.48 -2.07 4.09
N CYS A 83 4.95 -1.49 3.01
CA CYS A 83 5.55 -0.30 2.40
C CYS A 83 5.22 0.97 3.20
N ALA A 84 4.01 1.09 3.75
CA ALA A 84 3.64 2.15 4.67
C ALA A 84 4.58 2.18 5.90
N TYR A 85 4.83 1.02 6.52
CA TYR A 85 5.76 0.87 7.63
C TYR A 85 7.19 1.26 7.27
N THR A 86 7.71 0.77 6.15
CA THR A 86 9.09 1.06 5.72
C THR A 86 9.28 2.54 5.38
N SER A 87 8.27 3.17 4.77
CA SER A 87 8.25 4.61 4.47
C SER A 87 8.25 5.46 5.76
N LEU A 88 7.36 5.13 6.69
CA LEU A 88 7.29 5.81 8.00
C LEU A 88 8.59 5.64 8.79
N ARG A 89 9.16 4.43 8.82
CA ARG A 89 10.42 4.17 9.51
C ARG A 89 11.57 4.96 8.92
N ALA A 90 11.69 5.01 7.60
CA ALA A 90 12.71 5.81 6.91
C ALA A 90 12.57 7.29 7.27
N MET A 91 11.34 7.82 7.28
CA MET A 91 11.07 9.22 7.64
C MET A 91 11.45 9.55 9.09
N LEU A 92 11.08 8.68 10.04
CA LEU A 92 11.36 8.89 11.47
C LEU A 92 12.84 8.74 11.83
N GLU A 93 13.59 7.96 11.07
CA GLU A 93 15.01 7.70 11.29
C GLU A 93 15.94 8.68 10.55
N THR A 94 15.40 9.54 9.70
CA THR A 94 16.18 10.52 8.93
C THR A 94 16.16 11.88 9.63
N GLU A 95 17.27 12.26 10.27
CA GLU A 95 17.35 13.50 11.04
C GLU A 95 17.55 14.76 10.18
N HIS A 96 18.27 14.64 9.06
CA HIS A 96 18.62 15.77 8.19
C HIS A 96 18.28 15.48 6.73
N VAL A 97 17.51 16.36 6.13
CA VAL A 97 17.14 16.29 4.71
C VAL A 97 17.54 17.58 3.98
N ARG A 98 17.91 17.47 2.73
CA ARG A 98 18.25 18.63 1.88
C ARG A 98 17.03 19.40 1.41
N ARG A 99 15.92 18.70 1.24
CA ARG A 99 14.64 19.24 0.77
C ARG A 99 13.57 18.89 1.80
N THR A 100 12.50 19.65 1.82
CA THR A 100 11.34 19.28 2.64
C THR A 100 10.88 17.86 2.28
N ALA A 101 10.85 16.99 3.26
CA ALA A 101 10.43 15.60 3.11
C ALA A 101 9.01 15.42 3.66
N CYS A 102 8.26 14.55 3.01
CA CYS A 102 6.90 14.19 3.42
C CYS A 102 6.72 12.68 3.30
N CYS A 103 6.17 12.06 4.33
CA CYS A 103 5.64 10.69 4.27
C CYS A 103 4.11 10.81 4.29
N LEU A 104 3.47 10.47 3.19
CA LEU A 104 2.03 10.58 3.01
C LEU A 104 1.42 9.19 3.05
N LEU A 105 0.63 8.91 4.09
CA LEU A 105 -0.12 7.65 4.25
C LEU A 105 -1.57 7.93 3.88
N VAL A 106 -2.07 7.24 2.88
CA VAL A 106 -3.41 7.43 2.32
C VAL A 106 -4.24 6.15 2.47
N ASP A 107 -5.54 6.31 2.43
CA ASP A 107 -6.53 5.24 2.48
C ASP A 107 -7.18 5.05 1.10
N LYS A 108 -7.99 4.00 0.96
CA LYS A 108 -8.85 3.76 -0.23
C LYS A 108 -8.10 3.43 -1.52
N GLU A 109 -6.82 3.03 -1.49
CA GLU A 109 -6.08 2.67 -2.70
C GLU A 109 -6.80 1.55 -3.47
N GLU A 110 -7.20 0.47 -2.79
CA GLU A 110 -7.81 -0.73 -3.35
C GLU A 110 -9.17 -0.53 -4.04
N ILE A 111 -9.81 0.61 -3.77
CA ILE A 111 -11.06 1.00 -4.42
C ILE A 111 -10.89 2.20 -5.37
N GLY A 112 -9.64 2.50 -5.77
CA GLY A 112 -9.31 3.54 -6.75
C GLY A 112 -8.98 4.89 -6.14
N SER A 113 -8.53 4.94 -4.88
CA SER A 113 -8.05 6.16 -4.19
C SER A 113 -9.08 7.29 -4.09
N VAL A 114 -10.36 6.94 -4.04
CA VAL A 114 -11.49 7.88 -3.97
C VAL A 114 -11.83 8.28 -2.54
N GLY A 115 -12.59 9.38 -2.39
CA GLY A 115 -13.03 9.88 -1.08
C GLY A 115 -12.04 10.83 -0.42
N ALA A 116 -12.41 11.37 0.72
CA ALA A 116 -11.68 12.45 1.41
C ALA A 116 -10.31 12.01 1.97
N THR A 117 -10.12 10.71 2.20
CA THR A 117 -8.89 10.11 2.73
C THR A 117 -8.05 9.42 1.66
N GLY A 118 -8.54 9.34 0.43
CA GLY A 118 -7.84 8.76 -0.72
C GLY A 118 -6.87 9.74 -1.37
N MET A 119 -5.95 9.22 -2.19
CA MET A 119 -4.94 10.05 -2.87
C MET A 119 -5.54 11.05 -3.86
N GLN A 120 -6.75 10.81 -4.39
CA GLN A 120 -7.44 11.73 -5.28
C GLN A 120 -8.05 12.95 -4.55
N SER A 121 -8.01 12.97 -3.22
CA SER A 121 -8.45 14.15 -2.46
C SER A 121 -7.45 15.30 -2.59
N HIS A 122 -7.90 16.51 -2.36
CA HIS A 122 -7.02 17.69 -2.31
C HIS A 122 -6.23 17.81 -1.00
N PHE A 123 -6.27 16.83 -0.11
CA PHE A 123 -5.62 16.88 1.19
C PHE A 123 -4.13 17.21 1.11
N PHE A 124 -3.40 16.51 0.23
CA PHE A 124 -1.97 16.75 0.06
C PHE A 124 -1.67 18.15 -0.49
N GLU A 125 -2.37 18.57 -1.56
CA GLU A 125 -2.20 19.88 -2.16
C GLU A 125 -2.51 21.01 -1.15
N ASN A 126 -3.61 20.88 -0.42
CA ASN A 126 -3.99 21.82 0.63
C ASN A 126 -2.94 21.88 1.75
N THR A 127 -2.40 20.74 2.17
CA THR A 127 -1.34 20.69 3.18
C THR A 127 -0.08 21.42 2.72
N VAL A 128 0.32 21.24 1.45
CA VAL A 128 1.46 21.97 0.87
C VAL A 128 1.17 23.48 0.80
N ALA A 129 -0.05 23.87 0.43
CA ALA A 129 -0.46 25.27 0.41
C ALA A 129 -0.38 25.92 1.78
N GLU A 130 -0.88 25.24 2.83
CA GLU A 130 -0.81 25.71 4.21
C GLU A 130 0.64 25.84 4.72
N LEU A 131 1.50 24.88 4.38
CA LEU A 131 2.93 24.98 4.70
C LEU A 131 3.59 26.20 4.03
N LEU A 132 3.33 26.43 2.75
CA LEU A 132 3.84 27.61 2.05
C LEU A 132 3.30 28.91 2.66
N ASN A 133 2.05 28.91 3.08
CA ASN A 133 1.43 30.05 3.78
C ASN A 133 2.10 30.31 5.12
N ALA A 134 2.31 29.28 5.92
CA ALA A 134 3.02 29.38 7.20
C ALA A 134 4.47 29.89 7.06
N MET A 135 5.10 29.57 5.92
CA MET A 135 6.44 30.08 5.55
C MET A 135 6.40 31.53 5.02
N GLY A 136 5.23 32.11 4.80
CA GLY A 136 5.07 33.46 4.25
C GLY A 136 5.38 33.60 2.74
N VAL A 137 5.37 32.47 2.00
CA VAL A 137 5.74 32.43 0.57
C VAL A 137 4.64 31.89 -0.34
N TYR A 138 3.43 31.74 0.18
CA TYR A 138 2.31 31.20 -0.60
C TYR A 138 1.94 32.12 -1.76
N SER A 139 1.79 31.52 -2.90
CA SER A 139 1.03 31.98 -4.05
C SER A 139 0.61 30.78 -4.86
N GLU A 140 -0.42 30.91 -5.69
CA GLU A 140 -0.86 29.85 -6.60
C GLU A 140 0.32 29.34 -7.48
N LEU A 141 1.14 30.25 -7.97
CA LEU A 141 2.31 29.89 -8.78
C LEU A 141 3.40 29.19 -7.95
N THR A 142 3.61 29.61 -6.70
CA THR A 142 4.58 28.95 -5.79
C THR A 142 4.14 27.53 -5.48
N LEU A 143 2.86 27.32 -5.19
CA LEU A 143 2.29 25.98 -4.96
C LEU A 143 2.53 25.06 -6.18
N ARG A 144 2.14 25.49 -7.38
CA ARG A 144 2.31 24.72 -8.61
C ARG A 144 3.78 24.38 -8.89
N ARG A 145 4.68 25.34 -8.70
CA ARG A 145 6.12 25.13 -8.86
C ARG A 145 6.68 24.16 -7.83
N THR A 146 6.21 24.25 -6.59
CA THR A 146 6.62 23.33 -5.51
C THR A 146 6.24 21.91 -5.85
N LEU A 147 4.99 21.67 -6.25
CA LEU A 147 4.51 20.35 -6.64
C LEU A 147 5.25 19.80 -7.87
N ALA A 148 5.40 20.62 -8.92
CA ALA A 148 6.09 20.21 -10.16
C ALA A 148 7.59 19.90 -9.93
N ASN A 149 8.24 20.57 -8.98
CA ASN A 149 9.64 20.32 -8.62
C ASN A 149 9.82 19.18 -7.59
N SER A 150 8.75 18.56 -7.16
CA SER A 150 8.79 17.45 -6.20
C SER A 150 9.17 16.14 -6.87
N LYS A 151 9.70 15.23 -6.06
CA LYS A 151 10.00 13.84 -6.44
C LYS A 151 9.32 12.91 -5.49
N MET A 152 8.79 11.80 -5.99
CA MET A 152 8.05 10.84 -5.19
C MET A 152 8.51 9.41 -5.49
N LEU A 153 8.66 8.63 -4.45
CA LEU A 153 8.55 7.19 -4.50
C LEU A 153 7.12 6.82 -4.11
N SER A 154 6.35 6.34 -5.08
CA SER A 154 5.02 5.78 -4.85
C SER A 154 5.23 4.42 -4.20
N SER A 155 5.03 4.38 -2.88
CA SER A 155 5.37 3.23 -2.05
C SER A 155 4.19 2.27 -2.05
N ASP A 156 4.36 1.14 -2.74
CA ASP A 156 3.36 0.09 -2.89
C ASP A 156 4.04 -1.25 -3.14
N VAL A 157 3.41 -2.36 -2.76
CA VAL A 157 3.97 -3.70 -2.99
C VAL A 157 4.01 -4.05 -4.47
N SER A 158 4.93 -4.94 -4.83
CA SER A 158 5.02 -5.48 -6.18
C SER A 158 4.83 -7.00 -6.15
N SER A 159 4.03 -7.53 -7.07
CA SER A 159 3.79 -8.97 -7.17
C SER A 159 5.09 -9.70 -7.48
N ALA A 160 5.56 -10.55 -6.57
CA ALA A 160 6.74 -11.37 -6.76
C ALA A 160 6.41 -12.69 -7.46
N TYR A 161 7.41 -13.27 -8.12
CA TYR A 161 7.27 -14.53 -8.86
C TYR A 161 6.78 -15.66 -7.97
N ASP A 162 5.63 -16.21 -8.32
CA ASP A 162 5.07 -17.41 -7.73
C ASP A 162 5.13 -18.57 -8.73
N ALA A 163 5.86 -19.62 -8.38
CA ALA A 163 6.02 -20.80 -9.22
C ALA A 163 4.71 -21.56 -9.47
N LEU A 164 3.73 -21.47 -8.54
CA LEU A 164 2.41 -22.08 -8.70
C LEU A 164 1.57 -21.39 -9.77
N TYR A 165 1.84 -20.12 -10.02
CA TYR A 165 1.15 -19.26 -10.98
C TYR A 165 2.08 -18.73 -12.08
N ALA A 166 3.14 -19.48 -12.40
CA ALA A 166 4.19 -19.07 -13.34
C ALA A 166 3.69 -18.49 -14.67
N SER A 167 2.51 -18.91 -15.14
CA SER A 167 1.91 -18.42 -16.40
C SER A 167 1.41 -16.97 -16.32
N ALA A 168 1.23 -16.43 -15.10
CA ALA A 168 0.82 -15.04 -14.89
C ALA A 168 1.99 -14.04 -14.98
N PHE A 169 3.24 -14.53 -15.03
CA PHE A 169 4.44 -13.72 -14.98
C PHE A 169 5.29 -13.83 -16.24
N ASP A 170 5.99 -12.74 -16.57
CA ASP A 170 7.16 -12.79 -17.44
C ASP A 170 8.42 -12.90 -16.56
N LYS A 171 9.06 -14.06 -16.59
CA LYS A 171 10.24 -14.35 -15.75
C LYS A 171 11.42 -13.39 -15.92
N LYS A 172 11.47 -12.64 -17.02
CA LYS A 172 12.53 -11.65 -17.27
C LYS A 172 12.25 -10.31 -16.60
N ASN A 173 10.98 -10.03 -16.31
CA ASN A 173 10.52 -8.72 -15.84
C ASN A 173 9.75 -8.79 -14.51
N VAL A 174 9.81 -9.90 -13.79
CA VAL A 174 9.11 -10.08 -12.51
C VAL A 174 10.04 -9.84 -11.33
N ALA A 175 9.50 -9.35 -10.21
CA ALA A 175 10.22 -9.28 -8.94
C ALA A 175 10.45 -10.68 -8.35
N TYR A 176 11.58 -10.84 -7.67
CA TYR A 176 11.93 -12.07 -6.95
C TYR A 176 12.26 -11.75 -5.50
N PHE A 177 11.90 -12.64 -4.59
CA PHE A 177 12.31 -12.55 -3.19
C PHE A 177 13.84 -12.59 -3.04
N GLY A 178 14.34 -11.83 -2.06
CA GLY A 178 15.77 -11.79 -1.74
C GLY A 178 16.61 -10.94 -2.68
N ARG A 179 15.99 -10.13 -3.52
CA ARG A 179 16.68 -9.23 -4.46
C ARG A 179 16.56 -7.74 -4.11
N GLY A 180 15.98 -7.44 -2.95
CA GLY A 180 15.90 -6.09 -2.44
C GLY A 180 14.65 -5.33 -2.90
N MET A 181 14.71 -4.02 -2.79
CA MET A 181 13.65 -3.08 -3.17
C MET A 181 13.24 -3.25 -4.64
N VAL A 182 11.96 -3.20 -4.92
CA VAL A 182 11.43 -3.30 -6.28
C VAL A 182 11.12 -1.91 -6.83
N PHE A 183 11.48 -1.64 -8.07
CA PHE A 183 11.00 -0.51 -8.85
C PHE A 183 10.17 -1.00 -10.04
N ASN A 184 8.98 -0.44 -10.19
CA ASN A 184 8.17 -0.59 -11.39
C ASN A 184 8.23 0.71 -12.20
N LYS A 185 9.05 0.71 -13.26
CA LYS A 185 9.21 1.89 -14.13
C LYS A 185 7.88 2.25 -14.81
N PHE A 186 7.15 1.22 -15.18
CA PHE A 186 5.83 1.35 -15.80
C PHE A 186 4.80 0.60 -14.95
N THR A 187 3.68 1.25 -14.67
CA THR A 187 2.50 0.65 -14.04
C THR A 187 1.25 0.96 -14.84
N GLY A 188 0.22 0.15 -14.71
CA GLY A 188 -1.06 0.36 -15.38
C GLY A 188 -1.74 -0.95 -15.72
N ALA A 189 -3.07 -0.99 -15.59
CA ALA A 189 -3.86 -2.15 -15.93
C ALA A 189 -3.96 -2.31 -17.45
N ARG A 190 -3.60 -3.50 -17.94
CA ARG A 190 -3.62 -3.83 -19.35
C ARG A 190 -2.89 -2.80 -20.24
N GLY A 191 -1.81 -2.24 -19.71
CA GLY A 191 -0.95 -1.32 -20.42
C GLY A 191 -1.48 0.11 -20.58
N LYS A 192 -2.62 0.50 -19.97
CA LYS A 192 -3.18 1.83 -20.23
C LYS A 192 -3.90 2.50 -19.07
N SER A 193 -4.69 1.78 -18.28
CA SER A 193 -5.52 2.37 -17.25
C SER A 193 -4.74 2.60 -15.96
N GLY A 194 -4.84 3.79 -15.37
CA GLY A 194 -4.10 4.18 -14.17
C GLY A 194 -2.59 4.11 -14.34
N SER A 195 -2.10 4.39 -15.54
CA SER A 195 -0.69 4.19 -15.89
C SER A 195 0.20 5.33 -15.41
N ASN A 196 1.40 4.96 -14.93
CA ASN A 196 2.54 5.85 -14.77
C ASN A 196 3.73 5.26 -15.53
N ASP A 197 4.49 6.11 -16.21
CA ASP A 197 5.76 5.74 -16.88
C ASP A 197 6.85 6.70 -16.37
N ALA A 198 7.66 6.22 -15.43
CA ALA A 198 8.72 7.03 -14.84
C ALA A 198 9.77 7.40 -15.87
N ASN A 199 10.26 8.66 -15.81
CA ASN A 199 11.33 9.13 -16.68
C ASN A 199 12.63 8.33 -16.50
N ALA A 200 13.33 8.11 -17.60
CA ALA A 200 14.61 7.42 -17.60
C ALA A 200 15.67 8.17 -16.78
N GLU A 201 15.65 9.50 -16.84
CA GLU A 201 16.54 10.38 -16.07
C GLU A 201 16.30 10.25 -14.57
N TYR A 202 15.05 10.22 -14.15
CA TYR A 202 14.69 10.02 -12.73
C TYR A 202 15.11 8.63 -12.24
N LEU A 203 14.86 7.60 -13.01
CA LEU A 203 15.33 6.24 -12.68
C LEU A 203 16.86 6.18 -12.60
N ALA A 204 17.58 6.86 -13.50
CA ALA A 204 19.05 6.92 -13.46
C ALA A 204 19.56 7.63 -12.20
N GLU A 205 18.89 8.70 -11.77
CA GLU A 205 19.19 9.39 -10.51
C GLU A 205 18.99 8.46 -9.31
N LEU A 206 17.85 7.78 -9.22
CA LEU A 206 17.57 6.82 -8.14
C LEU A 206 18.59 5.69 -8.09
N ARG A 207 18.94 5.11 -9.24
CA ARG A 207 20.00 4.09 -9.31
C ARG A 207 21.34 4.60 -8.78
N ARG A 208 21.71 5.84 -9.09
CA ARG A 208 22.93 6.46 -8.57
C ARG A 208 22.87 6.60 -7.04
N ILE A 209 21.75 7.06 -6.50
CA ILE A 209 21.53 7.20 -5.05
C ILE A 209 21.64 5.83 -4.37
N LEU A 210 20.90 4.84 -4.83
CA LEU A 210 20.87 3.51 -4.22
C LEU A 210 22.25 2.81 -4.29
N ASN A 211 22.95 2.91 -5.42
CA ASN A 211 24.29 2.35 -5.54
C ASN A 211 25.29 3.01 -4.58
N LYS A 212 25.21 4.34 -4.40
CA LYS A 212 26.03 5.09 -3.43
C LYS A 212 25.81 4.60 -2.00
N HIS A 213 24.56 4.29 -1.66
CA HIS A 213 24.17 3.81 -0.33
C HIS A 213 24.18 2.28 -0.21
N GLN A 214 24.68 1.56 -1.23
CA GLN A 214 24.77 0.09 -1.25
C GLN A 214 23.41 -0.59 -0.99
N VAL A 215 22.32 -0.04 -1.53
CA VAL A 215 20.99 -0.62 -1.48
C VAL A 215 20.83 -1.64 -2.60
N HIS A 216 20.36 -2.83 -2.27
CA HIS A 216 19.98 -3.82 -3.28
C HIS A 216 18.58 -3.53 -3.80
N TYR A 217 18.44 -3.52 -5.12
CA TYR A 217 17.16 -3.26 -5.80
C TYR A 217 17.06 -4.03 -7.11
N GLN A 218 15.84 -4.16 -7.59
CA GLN A 218 15.50 -4.78 -8.85
C GLN A 218 14.48 -3.94 -9.61
N LEU A 219 14.46 -4.10 -10.94
CA LEU A 219 13.44 -3.54 -11.81
C LEU A 219 12.47 -4.65 -12.19
N ALA A 220 11.18 -4.40 -12.09
CA ALA A 220 10.15 -5.38 -12.40
C ALA A 220 8.91 -4.73 -13.03
N GLU A 221 8.06 -5.57 -13.59
CA GLU A 221 6.71 -5.23 -14.05
C GLU A 221 5.69 -6.02 -13.21
N LEU A 222 4.48 -5.46 -13.07
CA LEU A 222 3.37 -6.10 -12.37
C LEU A 222 2.69 -7.14 -13.26
N GLY A 223 3.22 -8.35 -13.29
CA GLY A 223 2.72 -9.43 -14.11
C GLY A 223 3.04 -9.27 -15.60
N ARG A 224 2.32 -9.98 -16.46
CA ARG A 224 2.46 -9.86 -17.92
C ARG A 224 1.62 -8.70 -18.42
N VAL A 225 2.18 -7.87 -19.29
CA VAL A 225 1.58 -6.62 -19.80
C VAL A 225 0.13 -6.78 -20.27
N ASP A 226 -0.18 -7.82 -21.03
CA ASP A 226 -1.53 -8.03 -21.58
C ASP A 226 -2.49 -8.76 -20.63
N LEU A 227 -1.99 -9.41 -19.59
CA LEU A 227 -2.76 -10.28 -18.69
C LEU A 227 -2.81 -9.75 -17.26
N GLY A 228 -1.86 -8.96 -16.88
CA GLY A 228 -1.67 -8.45 -15.53
C GLY A 228 -1.59 -6.93 -15.52
N GLY A 229 -0.84 -6.45 -14.55
CA GLY A 229 -0.70 -5.04 -14.28
C GLY A 229 -1.72 -4.58 -13.24
N GLY A 230 -1.40 -3.47 -12.62
CA GLY A 230 -2.24 -2.79 -11.64
C GLY A 230 -2.05 -1.29 -11.75
N GLY A 231 -3.09 -0.52 -11.46
CA GLY A 231 -2.97 0.89 -11.19
C GLY A 231 -2.44 1.06 -9.76
N THR A 232 -1.69 2.13 -9.56
CA THR A 232 -1.21 2.58 -8.25
C THR A 232 -1.55 4.06 -8.09
N ILE A 233 -1.21 4.66 -6.96
CA ILE A 233 -1.38 6.11 -6.75
C ILE A 233 -0.41 6.96 -7.59
N ALA A 234 0.58 6.37 -8.23
CA ALA A 234 1.63 7.08 -8.97
C ALA A 234 1.09 8.00 -10.07
N TYR A 235 0.10 7.53 -10.85
CA TYR A 235 -0.48 8.33 -11.92
C TYR A 235 -1.16 9.62 -11.40
N ILE A 236 -1.73 9.58 -10.20
CA ILE A 236 -2.43 10.71 -9.58
C ILE A 236 -1.42 11.82 -9.28
N MET A 237 -0.30 11.45 -8.67
CA MET A 237 0.72 12.41 -8.30
C MET A 237 1.50 12.94 -9.51
N SER A 238 1.64 12.14 -10.55
CA SER A 238 2.25 12.60 -11.82
C SER A 238 1.47 13.71 -12.52
N LEU A 239 0.16 13.85 -12.22
CA LEU A 239 -0.66 14.97 -12.74
C LEU A 239 -0.16 16.36 -12.29
N TYR A 240 0.55 16.44 -11.17
CA TYR A 240 1.18 17.68 -10.71
C TYR A 240 2.48 18.01 -11.46
N GLY A 241 2.93 17.13 -12.36
CA GLY A 241 4.19 17.31 -13.10
C GLY A 241 5.43 16.91 -12.31
N MET A 242 5.27 16.30 -11.13
CA MET A 242 6.40 15.79 -10.35
C MET A 242 6.96 14.49 -10.92
N GLN A 243 8.18 14.16 -10.53
CA GLN A 243 8.81 12.88 -10.88
C GLN A 243 8.32 11.79 -9.97
N VAL A 244 7.68 10.77 -10.52
CA VAL A 244 7.07 9.67 -9.75
C VAL A 244 7.50 8.33 -10.31
N ILE A 245 7.84 7.39 -9.44
CA ILE A 245 8.06 5.98 -9.77
C ILE A 245 7.48 5.10 -8.66
N ASP A 246 6.90 3.99 -9.05
CA ASP A 246 6.45 2.98 -8.09
C ASP A 246 7.61 2.19 -7.53
N SER A 247 7.59 1.98 -6.23
CA SER A 247 8.67 1.30 -5.52
C SER A 247 8.15 0.64 -4.25
N GLY A 248 8.66 -0.52 -3.89
CA GLY A 248 8.27 -1.16 -2.65
C GLY A 248 8.83 -2.55 -2.44
N VAL A 249 8.08 -3.36 -1.74
CA VAL A 249 8.46 -4.72 -1.33
C VAL A 249 7.80 -5.75 -2.24
N GLY A 250 8.54 -6.79 -2.63
CA GLY A 250 7.95 -7.93 -3.32
C GLY A 250 7.02 -8.72 -2.39
N VAL A 251 5.82 -9.05 -2.85
CA VAL A 251 4.82 -9.83 -2.11
C VAL A 251 4.35 -11.03 -2.91
N ILE A 252 4.10 -12.16 -2.24
CA ILE A 252 3.44 -13.34 -2.81
C ILE A 252 2.07 -13.49 -2.15
N SER A 253 1.09 -13.95 -2.92
CA SER A 253 -0.33 -14.08 -2.51
C SER A 253 -0.97 -12.73 -2.17
N MET A 254 -0.61 -11.67 -2.91
CA MET A 254 -1.27 -10.35 -2.84
C MET A 254 -2.79 -10.49 -2.84
N HIS A 255 -3.47 -9.68 -2.02
CA HIS A 255 -4.94 -9.68 -1.82
C HIS A 255 -5.52 -10.98 -1.23
N SER A 256 -4.70 -11.89 -0.75
CA SER A 256 -5.19 -13.06 -0.04
C SER A 256 -5.27 -12.81 1.49
N PRO A 257 -6.00 -13.65 2.25
CA PRO A 257 -6.04 -13.53 3.71
C PRO A 257 -4.66 -13.64 4.39
N TRP A 258 -3.68 -14.21 3.70
CA TRP A 258 -2.31 -14.36 4.18
C TRP A 258 -1.33 -14.09 3.03
N GLU A 259 -0.50 -13.10 3.22
CA GLU A 259 0.50 -12.65 2.26
C GLU A 259 1.89 -12.91 2.79
N ALA A 260 2.82 -13.16 1.89
CA ALA A 260 4.21 -13.42 2.24
C ALA A 260 5.15 -12.36 1.67
N THR A 261 6.11 -11.91 2.50
CA THR A 261 7.18 -10.99 2.11
C THR A 261 8.53 -11.49 2.60
N SER A 262 9.61 -11.04 1.96
CA SER A 262 10.98 -11.37 2.37
C SER A 262 11.53 -10.33 3.35
N LYS A 263 12.10 -10.77 4.47
CA LYS A 263 12.68 -9.87 5.49
C LYS A 263 13.82 -9.00 4.96
N VAL A 264 14.65 -9.56 4.08
CA VAL A 264 15.77 -8.81 3.50
C VAL A 264 15.25 -7.73 2.54
N ASP A 265 14.18 -8.00 1.80
CA ASP A 265 13.61 -7.03 0.87
C ASP A 265 12.96 -5.86 1.63
N ILE A 266 12.29 -6.13 2.75
CA ILE A 266 11.79 -5.10 3.69
C ILE A 266 12.94 -4.23 4.20
N TYR A 267 14.04 -4.84 4.63
CA TYR A 267 15.22 -4.13 5.11
C TYR A 267 15.83 -3.22 4.03
N GLU A 268 16.03 -3.75 2.82
CA GLU A 268 16.58 -2.98 1.69
C GLU A 268 15.64 -1.87 1.24
N THR A 269 14.32 -2.10 1.27
CA THR A 269 13.33 -1.07 0.94
C THR A 269 13.38 0.10 1.93
N ARG A 270 13.39 -0.16 3.25
CA ARG A 270 13.59 0.89 4.26
C ARG A 270 14.89 1.67 4.04
N LYS A 271 15.99 0.96 3.79
CA LYS A 271 17.30 1.54 3.51
C LYS A 271 17.28 2.41 2.24
N GLY A 272 16.57 1.94 1.20
CA GLY A 272 16.38 2.68 -0.05
C GLY A 272 15.59 3.97 0.16
N TYR A 273 14.52 3.94 0.93
CA TYR A 273 13.74 5.13 1.28
C TYR A 273 14.55 6.12 2.10
N THR A 274 15.36 5.66 3.06
CA THR A 274 16.29 6.52 3.78
C THR A 274 17.30 7.20 2.84
N ALA A 275 17.89 6.44 1.91
CA ALA A 275 18.82 6.98 0.93
C ALA A 275 18.16 8.05 0.03
N PHE A 276 16.92 7.82 -0.38
CA PHE A 276 16.13 8.76 -1.14
C PHE A 276 15.89 10.07 -0.37
N LEU A 277 15.46 10.00 0.89
CA LEU A 277 15.23 11.19 1.72
C LEU A 277 16.49 12.05 1.92
N LEU A 278 17.64 11.41 1.97
CA LEU A 278 18.92 12.10 2.16
C LEU A 278 19.45 12.81 0.91
N GLU A 279 19.13 12.29 -0.30
CA GLU A 279 19.87 12.67 -1.52
C GLU A 279 19.01 13.25 -2.65
N ALA A 280 17.68 12.98 -2.70
CA ALA A 280 16.81 13.29 -3.85
C ALA A 280 16.44 14.77 -4.00
#